data_e7e99662f5df463e9098e7967847b0d6
#
_entry.id   e7e99662f5df463e9098e7967847b0d6
#
_cell.length_a   1.000
_cell.length_b   1.000
_cell.length_c   1.000
_cell.angle_alpha   90.00
_cell.angle_beta   90.00
_cell.angle_gamma   90.00
#
_symmetry.space_group_name_H-M   'P 1'
#
loop_
_entity.id
_entity.type
_entity.pdbx_description
1 polymer ?
#
loop_
_entity_poly.entity_id
_entity_poly.type
_entity_poly.pdbx_seq_one_letter_code
_entity_poly.pdbx_strand_id
1 'polypeptide(L)'
;MLETLGEVKGAAVRLLARREHSRMELEQKIGARVAPELLAQALDALEAGGYLSDARFAAAYLRNKAAQGFGPMRIRGDMGRKGIGAELWQQSLEAEGIDWFEQARDLARRRFGAVTQEDRKHYAKCMRYLLGRGYNLDQARYALQQTDDE
;
A
#
# COMPACT_ATOMS: atom_id res chain seq x y z
N MET A 1 -0.26 -24.92 19.26
CA MET A 1 -1.14 -23.88 19.85
C MET A 1 -0.34 -22.93 20.71
N LEU A 2 -0.63 -21.65 20.60
CA LEU A 2 -0.05 -20.65 21.48
C LEU A 2 -1.01 -20.45 22.66
N GLU A 3 -0.52 -20.63 23.85
CA GLU A 3 -1.38 -20.69 25.05
C GLU A 3 -1.15 -19.57 26.05
N THR A 4 -0.01 -18.88 25.97
CA THR A 4 0.29 -17.81 26.93
C THR A 4 0.43 -16.47 26.20
N LEU A 5 0.18 -15.40 26.97
CA LEU A 5 0.32 -14.03 26.45
C LEU A 5 1.73 -13.81 25.89
N GLY A 6 2.75 -14.28 26.59
CA GLY A 6 4.13 -14.14 26.15
C GLY A 6 4.42 -14.85 24.83
N GLU A 7 3.86 -16.05 24.64
CA GLU A 7 4.03 -16.79 23.39
C GLU A 7 3.38 -16.06 22.21
N VAL A 8 2.19 -15.53 22.41
CA VAL A 8 1.47 -14.79 21.36
C VAL A 8 2.21 -13.50 20.99
N LYS A 9 2.60 -12.73 22.00
CA LYS A 9 3.40 -11.51 21.79
C LYS A 9 4.70 -11.82 21.07
N GLY A 10 5.38 -12.89 21.48
CA GLY A 10 6.63 -13.31 20.83
C GLY A 10 6.48 -13.64 19.36
N ALA A 11 5.41 -14.36 19.02
CA ALA A 11 5.10 -14.70 17.62
C ALA A 11 4.85 -13.43 16.80
N ALA A 12 4.07 -12.50 17.33
CA ALA A 12 3.79 -11.23 16.65
C ALA A 12 5.04 -10.36 16.49
N VAL A 13 5.85 -10.25 17.54
CA VAL A 13 7.08 -9.44 17.50
C VAL A 13 8.06 -9.97 16.48
N ARG A 14 8.16 -11.29 16.34
CA ARG A 14 9.03 -11.88 15.31
C ARG A 14 8.63 -11.47 13.89
N LEU A 15 7.33 -11.37 13.64
CA LEU A 15 6.83 -10.88 12.35
C LEU A 15 7.09 -9.38 12.19
N LEU A 16 6.81 -8.60 13.22
CA LEU A 16 7.03 -7.15 13.21
C LEU A 16 8.50 -6.77 13.06
N ALA A 17 9.41 -7.64 13.51
CA ALA A 17 10.84 -7.41 13.35
C ALA A 17 11.29 -7.47 11.89
N ARG A 18 10.53 -8.13 11.02
CA ARG A 18 10.83 -8.24 9.59
C ARG A 18 10.32 -7.03 8.82
N ARG A 19 9.15 -6.54 9.16
CA ARG A 19 8.51 -5.37 8.56
C ARG A 19 7.32 -4.96 9.40
N GLU A 20 6.77 -3.78 9.11
CA GLU A 20 5.50 -3.40 9.68
C GLU A 20 4.39 -4.34 9.21
N HIS A 21 3.47 -4.65 10.11
CA HIS A 21 2.26 -5.43 9.80
C HIS A 21 1.06 -4.67 10.33
N SER A 22 -0.08 -4.77 9.64
CA SER A 22 -1.32 -4.29 10.21
C SER A 22 -1.82 -5.27 11.27
N ARG A 23 -2.68 -4.79 12.16
CA ARG A 23 -3.30 -5.67 13.17
C ARG A 23 -4.03 -6.83 12.50
N MET A 24 -4.79 -6.55 11.45
CA MET A 24 -5.52 -7.59 10.72
C MET A 24 -4.57 -8.63 10.11
N GLU A 25 -3.42 -8.20 9.58
CA GLU A 25 -2.43 -9.15 9.06
C GLU A 25 -1.95 -10.11 10.15
N LEU A 26 -1.68 -9.59 11.35
CA LEU A 26 -1.26 -10.43 12.46
C LEU A 26 -2.38 -11.39 12.88
N GLU A 27 -3.61 -10.89 12.93
CA GLU A 27 -4.78 -11.74 13.22
C GLU A 27 -4.89 -12.90 12.23
N GLN A 28 -4.67 -12.61 10.95
CA GLN A 28 -4.72 -13.62 9.90
C GLN A 28 -3.55 -14.62 9.99
N LYS A 29 -2.37 -14.14 10.32
CA LYS A 29 -1.17 -15.00 10.32
C LYS A 29 -1.08 -15.92 11.53
N ILE A 30 -1.51 -15.45 12.70
CA ILE A 30 -1.36 -16.22 13.93
C ILE A 30 -2.69 -16.59 14.60
N GLY A 31 -3.80 -16.00 14.14
CA GLY A 31 -5.10 -16.17 14.80
C GLY A 31 -5.60 -17.60 14.89
N ALA A 32 -5.29 -18.44 13.89
CA ALA A 32 -5.72 -19.84 13.89
C ALA A 32 -5.08 -20.66 15.02
N ARG A 33 -3.99 -20.18 15.61
CA ARG A 33 -3.24 -20.87 16.66
C ARG A 33 -3.48 -20.31 18.04
N VAL A 34 -4.43 -19.39 18.19
CA VAL A 34 -4.62 -18.62 19.43
C VAL A 34 -6.11 -18.48 19.73
N ALA A 35 -6.49 -18.58 21.01
CA ALA A 35 -7.85 -18.26 21.42
C ALA A 35 -8.12 -16.76 21.15
N PRO A 36 -9.30 -16.40 20.62
CA PRO A 36 -9.59 -15.01 20.21
C PRO A 36 -9.35 -13.97 21.31
N GLU A 37 -9.72 -14.27 22.55
CA GLU A 37 -9.54 -13.34 23.68
C GLU A 37 -8.07 -13.11 23.99
N LEU A 38 -7.26 -14.15 23.92
CA LEU A 38 -5.83 -14.07 24.16
C LEU A 38 -5.15 -13.29 23.04
N LEU A 39 -5.57 -13.52 21.79
CA LEU A 39 -5.06 -12.78 20.64
C LEU A 39 -5.33 -11.29 20.79
N ALA A 40 -6.58 -10.91 21.10
CA ALA A 40 -6.96 -9.52 21.28
C ALA A 40 -6.15 -8.86 22.40
N GLN A 41 -5.99 -9.55 23.51
CA GLN A 41 -5.21 -9.06 24.65
C GLN A 41 -3.74 -8.80 24.26
N ALA A 42 -3.14 -9.73 23.54
CA ALA A 42 -1.75 -9.60 23.09
C ALA A 42 -1.58 -8.43 22.13
N LEU A 43 -2.47 -8.32 21.14
CA LEU A 43 -2.37 -7.24 20.15
C LEU A 43 -2.65 -5.88 20.76
N ASP A 44 -3.60 -5.79 21.69
CA ASP A 44 -3.86 -4.55 22.43
C ASP A 44 -2.61 -4.10 23.20
N ALA A 45 -1.94 -5.06 23.86
CA ALA A 45 -0.72 -4.76 24.61
C ALA A 45 0.42 -4.29 23.68
N LEU A 46 0.54 -4.89 22.50
CA LEU A 46 1.56 -4.49 21.54
C LEU A 46 1.27 -3.10 20.95
N GLU A 47 0.00 -2.76 20.73
CA GLU A 47 -0.39 -1.41 20.31
C GLU A 47 -0.05 -0.40 21.40
N ALA A 48 -0.43 -0.70 22.66
CA ALA A 48 -0.15 0.20 23.79
C ALA A 48 1.34 0.43 23.98
N GLY A 49 2.16 -0.58 23.71
CA GLY A 49 3.61 -0.49 23.82
C GLY A 49 4.31 0.10 22.61
N GLY A 50 3.58 0.42 21.56
CA GLY A 50 4.15 0.99 20.34
C GLY A 50 4.79 -0.01 19.38
N TYR A 51 4.69 -1.30 19.65
CA TYR A 51 5.25 -2.34 18.77
C TYR A 51 4.39 -2.56 17.54
N LEU A 52 3.08 -2.37 17.66
CA LEU A 52 2.11 -2.55 16.59
C LEU A 52 1.44 -1.22 16.32
N SER A 53 1.40 -0.79 15.04
CA SER A 53 0.76 0.47 14.65
C SER A 53 0.24 0.39 13.22
N ASP A 54 -1.07 0.41 13.07
CA ASP A 54 -1.70 0.48 11.75
C ASP A 54 -1.29 1.74 10.99
N ALA A 55 -1.09 2.86 11.70
CA ALA A 55 -0.63 4.10 11.08
C ALA A 55 0.77 3.95 10.48
N ARG A 56 1.70 3.33 11.21
CA ARG A 56 3.04 3.08 10.67
C ARG A 56 3.01 2.10 9.51
N PHE A 57 2.18 1.05 9.63
CA PHE A 57 2.00 0.11 8.54
C PHE A 57 1.49 0.81 7.28
N ALA A 58 0.48 1.64 7.41
CA ALA A 58 -0.12 2.36 6.29
C ALA A 58 0.92 3.24 5.58
N ALA A 59 1.69 4.01 6.33
CA ALA A 59 2.73 4.88 5.76
C ALA A 59 3.81 4.08 5.03
N ALA A 60 4.30 3.00 5.64
CA ALA A 60 5.33 2.15 5.03
C ALA A 60 4.82 1.44 3.78
N TYR A 61 3.60 0.92 3.84
CA TYR A 61 3.00 0.21 2.71
C TYR A 61 2.80 1.15 1.53
N LEU A 62 2.25 2.34 1.79
CA LEU A 62 2.04 3.35 0.75
C LEU A 62 3.37 3.71 0.09
N ARG A 63 4.37 4.03 0.88
CA ARG A 63 5.69 4.44 0.38
C ARG A 63 6.32 3.36 -0.48
N ASN A 64 6.30 2.12 0.00
CA ASN A 64 6.92 1.00 -0.71
C ASN A 64 6.20 0.67 -2.02
N LYS A 65 4.87 0.65 -2.01
CA LYS A 65 4.09 0.35 -3.21
C LYS A 65 4.18 1.47 -4.24
N ALA A 66 4.15 2.72 -3.80
CA ALA A 66 4.35 3.86 -4.68
C ALA A 66 5.72 3.79 -5.36
N ALA A 67 6.76 3.45 -4.60
CA ALA A 67 8.12 3.30 -5.15
C ALA A 67 8.21 2.17 -6.18
N GLN A 68 7.35 1.17 -6.10
CA GLN A 68 7.26 0.10 -7.09
C GLN A 68 6.43 0.48 -8.32
N GLY A 69 5.88 1.68 -8.36
CA GLY A 69 5.12 2.19 -9.49
C GLY A 69 3.62 1.94 -9.43
N PHE A 70 3.10 1.52 -8.28
CA PHE A 70 1.65 1.35 -8.13
C PHE A 70 0.98 2.68 -7.85
N GLY A 71 -0.25 2.82 -8.36
CA GLY A 71 -1.05 4.03 -8.19
C GLY A 71 -1.94 3.98 -6.95
N PRO A 72 -2.55 5.13 -6.61
CA PRO A 72 -3.25 5.27 -5.33
C PRO A 72 -4.50 4.40 -5.20
N MET A 73 -5.22 4.16 -6.29
CA MET A 73 -6.45 3.36 -6.23
C MET A 73 -6.16 1.92 -5.87
N ARG A 74 -5.10 1.36 -6.44
CA ARG A 74 -4.70 -0.01 -6.16
C ARG A 74 -4.14 -0.15 -4.74
N ILE A 75 -3.31 0.80 -4.33
CA ILE A 75 -2.72 0.79 -2.98
C ILE A 75 -3.83 0.89 -1.92
N ARG A 76 -4.81 1.78 -2.15
CA ARG A 76 -5.92 1.93 -1.23
C ARG A 76 -6.74 0.65 -1.10
N GLY A 77 -7.00 -0.02 -2.23
CA GLY A 77 -7.72 -1.29 -2.24
C GLY A 77 -6.98 -2.36 -1.45
N ASP A 78 -5.66 -2.47 -1.66
CA ASP A 78 -4.83 -3.43 -0.94
C ASP A 78 -4.84 -3.15 0.57
N MET A 79 -4.72 -1.89 0.95
CA MET A 79 -4.75 -1.48 2.36
C MET A 79 -6.09 -1.78 3.01
N GLY A 80 -7.20 -1.58 2.29
CA GLY A 80 -8.54 -1.91 2.80
C GLY A 80 -8.65 -3.38 3.17
N ARG A 81 -8.08 -4.26 2.34
CA ARG A 81 -8.04 -5.69 2.62
C ARG A 81 -7.16 -6.07 3.82
N LYS A 82 -6.31 -5.16 4.25
CA LYS A 82 -5.43 -5.35 5.42
C LYS A 82 -5.94 -4.59 6.65
N GLY A 83 -7.18 -4.12 6.59
CA GLY A 83 -7.84 -3.49 7.74
C GLY A 83 -7.56 -2.00 7.91
N ILE A 84 -6.98 -1.33 6.91
CA ILE A 84 -6.71 0.10 6.97
C ILE A 84 -7.92 0.85 6.44
N GLY A 85 -8.58 1.62 7.30
CA GLY A 85 -9.76 2.38 6.93
C GLY A 85 -9.44 3.70 6.25
N ALA A 86 -10.51 4.40 5.85
CA ALA A 86 -10.40 5.65 5.08
C ALA A 86 -9.61 6.73 5.81
N GLU A 87 -9.77 6.83 7.12
CA GLU A 87 -9.08 7.86 7.92
C GLU A 87 -7.57 7.69 7.90
N LEU A 88 -7.08 6.47 8.18
CA LEU A 88 -5.65 6.19 8.14
C LEU A 88 -5.09 6.29 6.72
N TRP A 89 -5.87 5.89 5.72
CA TRP A 89 -5.49 6.08 4.33
C TRP A 89 -5.25 7.56 4.03
N GLN A 90 -6.21 8.40 4.41
CA GLN A 90 -6.10 9.84 4.17
C GLN A 90 -4.91 10.46 4.91
N GLN A 91 -4.70 10.06 6.16
CA GLN A 91 -3.55 10.52 6.94
C GLN A 91 -2.22 10.13 6.30
N SER A 92 -2.13 8.90 5.79
CA SER A 92 -0.89 8.45 5.14
C SER A 92 -0.65 9.18 3.82
N LEU A 93 -1.70 9.46 3.05
CA LEU A 93 -1.58 10.25 1.81
C LEU A 93 -1.02 11.63 2.10
N GLU A 94 -1.56 12.31 3.10
CA GLU A 94 -1.11 13.65 3.47
C GLU A 94 0.34 13.65 3.97
N ALA A 95 0.68 12.65 4.77
CA ALA A 95 2.03 12.56 5.32
C ALA A 95 3.09 12.29 4.26
N GLU A 96 2.80 11.41 3.30
CA GLU A 96 3.76 11.04 2.25
C GLU A 96 3.85 12.06 1.12
N GLY A 97 2.77 12.78 0.85
CA GLY A 97 2.78 13.87 -0.12
C GLY A 97 3.20 13.48 -1.53
N ILE A 98 2.79 12.30 -2.00
CA ILE A 98 3.20 11.78 -3.32
C ILE A 98 2.49 12.55 -4.42
N ASP A 99 3.25 13.00 -5.42
CA ASP A 99 2.70 13.56 -6.66
C ASP A 99 2.38 12.41 -7.61
N TRP A 100 1.14 11.98 -7.60
CA TRP A 100 0.71 10.81 -8.38
C TRP A 100 0.77 11.06 -9.90
N PHE A 101 0.55 12.30 -10.32
CA PHE A 101 0.63 12.67 -11.74
C PHE A 101 2.05 12.51 -12.25
N GLU A 102 3.02 13.06 -11.53
CA GLU A 102 4.44 12.95 -11.92
C GLU A 102 4.95 11.53 -11.80
N GLN A 103 4.49 10.79 -10.78
CA GLN A 103 4.89 9.39 -10.63
C GLN A 103 4.39 8.54 -11.79
N ALA A 104 3.15 8.75 -12.22
CA ALA A 104 2.59 8.06 -13.38
C ALA A 104 3.38 8.39 -14.65
N ARG A 105 3.74 9.67 -14.82
CA ARG A 105 4.53 10.12 -15.97
C ARG A 105 5.91 9.47 -16.00
N ASP A 106 6.61 9.46 -14.87
CA ASP A 106 7.93 8.84 -14.76
C ASP A 106 7.88 7.36 -15.10
N LEU A 107 6.87 6.66 -14.57
CA LEU A 107 6.67 5.25 -14.87
C LEU A 107 6.43 5.01 -16.36
N ALA A 108 5.54 5.81 -16.97
CA ALA A 108 5.20 5.68 -18.37
C ALA A 108 6.42 5.91 -19.27
N ARG A 109 7.21 6.92 -18.96
CA ARG A 109 8.41 7.26 -19.74
C ARG A 109 9.46 6.17 -19.64
N ARG A 110 9.69 5.64 -18.46
CA ARG A 110 10.67 4.57 -18.26
C ARG A 110 10.25 3.29 -18.98
N ARG A 111 8.95 3.02 -19.03
CA ARG A 111 8.46 1.77 -19.61
C ARG A 111 8.19 1.87 -21.11
N PHE A 112 7.67 2.99 -21.58
CA PHE A 112 7.19 3.13 -22.95
C PHE A 112 7.94 4.18 -23.77
N GLY A 113 8.72 5.04 -23.13
CA GLY A 113 9.29 6.20 -23.79
C GLY A 113 8.21 7.21 -24.16
N ALA A 114 8.43 7.94 -25.25
CA ALA A 114 7.45 8.90 -25.75
C ALA A 114 6.27 8.15 -26.39
N VAL A 115 5.06 8.58 -26.04
CA VAL A 115 3.83 7.98 -26.55
C VAL A 115 3.02 9.05 -27.26
N THR A 116 2.57 8.75 -28.46
CA THR A 116 1.76 9.66 -29.26
C THR A 116 0.32 9.14 -29.36
N GLN A 117 -0.64 10.06 -29.32
CA GLN A 117 -2.06 9.72 -29.47
C GLN A 117 -2.39 9.28 -30.90
N GLU A 118 -1.54 9.57 -31.86
CA GLU A 118 -1.72 9.16 -33.25
C GLU A 118 -1.66 7.64 -33.41
N ASP A 119 -0.82 6.97 -32.64
CA ASP A 119 -0.80 5.51 -32.58
C ASP A 119 -1.82 5.06 -31.52
N ARG A 120 -3.06 4.90 -31.96
CA ARG A 120 -4.18 4.61 -31.07
C ARG A 120 -4.05 3.29 -30.30
N LYS A 121 -3.52 2.27 -30.96
CA LYS A 121 -3.36 0.94 -30.32
C LYS A 121 -2.32 0.99 -29.23
N HIS A 122 -1.20 1.63 -29.50
CA HIS A 122 -0.13 1.77 -28.52
C HIS A 122 -0.58 2.66 -27.35
N TYR A 123 -1.23 3.79 -27.66
CA TYR A 123 -1.75 4.68 -26.64
C TYR A 123 -2.75 3.95 -25.72
N ALA A 124 -3.67 3.19 -26.30
CA ALA A 124 -4.65 2.42 -25.52
C ALA A 124 -3.98 1.37 -24.63
N LYS A 125 -2.93 0.73 -25.14
CA LYS A 125 -2.14 -0.24 -24.37
C LYS A 125 -1.49 0.43 -23.15
N CYS A 126 -0.89 1.59 -23.37
CA CYS A 126 -0.25 2.34 -22.28
C CYS A 126 -1.26 2.81 -21.25
N MET A 127 -2.43 3.28 -21.69
CA MET A 127 -3.51 3.66 -20.78
C MET A 127 -3.96 2.47 -19.93
N ARG A 128 -4.19 1.32 -20.54
CA ARG A 128 -4.59 0.12 -19.79
C ARG A 128 -3.54 -0.28 -18.77
N TYR A 129 -2.28 -0.17 -19.13
CA TYR A 129 -1.20 -0.48 -18.19
C TYR A 129 -1.26 0.43 -16.97
N LEU A 130 -1.37 1.74 -17.17
CA LEU A 130 -1.40 2.71 -16.08
C LEU A 130 -2.64 2.54 -15.20
N LEU A 131 -3.80 2.35 -15.81
CA LEU A 131 -5.04 2.10 -15.07
C LEU A 131 -4.94 0.80 -14.26
N GLY A 132 -4.33 -0.22 -14.83
CA GLY A 132 -4.11 -1.50 -14.14
C GLY A 132 -3.14 -1.38 -12.97
N ARG A 133 -2.19 -0.42 -13.02
CA ARG A 133 -1.29 -0.15 -11.91
C ARG A 133 -1.98 0.61 -10.77
N GLY A 134 -3.16 1.15 -11.02
CA GLY A 134 -3.94 1.82 -9.98
C GLY A 134 -4.01 3.33 -10.09
N TYR A 135 -3.56 3.91 -11.21
CA TYR A 135 -3.73 5.34 -11.46
C TYR A 135 -5.13 5.60 -11.98
N ASN A 136 -5.69 6.79 -11.71
CA ASN A 136 -6.98 7.15 -12.27
C ASN A 136 -6.82 7.66 -13.70
N LEU A 137 -7.96 7.93 -14.36
CA LEU A 137 -7.95 8.34 -15.76
C LEU A 137 -7.19 9.64 -15.98
N ASP A 138 -7.37 10.63 -15.10
CA ASP A 138 -6.68 11.92 -15.21
C ASP A 138 -5.16 11.76 -15.04
N GLN A 139 -4.75 10.95 -14.10
CA GLN A 139 -3.33 10.67 -13.86
C GLN A 139 -2.71 9.95 -15.06
N ALA A 140 -3.42 8.98 -15.62
CA ALA A 140 -2.96 8.23 -16.78
C ALA A 140 -2.87 9.11 -18.02
N ARG A 141 -3.86 9.97 -18.25
CA ARG A 141 -3.83 10.93 -19.36
C ARG A 141 -2.66 11.89 -19.23
N TYR A 142 -2.45 12.43 -18.03
CA TYR A 142 -1.32 13.31 -17.77
C TYR A 142 0.01 12.60 -18.05
N ALA A 143 0.13 11.34 -17.65
CA ALA A 143 1.34 10.54 -17.83
C ALA A 143 1.72 10.37 -19.30
N LEU A 144 0.72 10.28 -20.18
CA LEU A 144 0.96 10.06 -21.62
C LEU A 144 0.90 11.36 -22.44
N GLN A 145 0.69 12.49 -21.77
CA GLN A 145 0.64 13.78 -22.41
C GLN A 145 2.03 14.19 -22.87
N GLN A 146 2.12 14.68 -24.12
CA GLN A 146 3.38 15.24 -24.61
C GLN A 146 3.51 16.67 -24.09
N THR A 147 4.71 17.03 -23.71
CA THR A 147 5.01 18.39 -23.27
C THR A 147 5.95 19.05 -24.25
N ASP A 148 5.79 20.37 -24.42
CA ASP A 148 6.59 21.15 -25.33
C ASP A 148 8.07 21.25 -24.92
N ASP A 149 8.37 20.88 -23.68
CA ASP A 149 9.73 20.92 -23.13
C ASP A 149 10.56 19.68 -23.50
N GLU A 150 10.01 18.82 -24.31
CA GLU A 150 10.66 17.58 -24.77
C GLU A 150 10.96 17.62 -26.26
#